data_49cdcc63260d841f2e53ad339d69fa3e
#
_entry.id   49cdcc63260d841f2e53ad339d69fa3e
#
_cell.length_a   1.000
_cell.length_b   1.000
_cell.length_c   1.000
_cell.angle_alpha   90.00
_cell.angle_beta   90.00
_cell.angle_gamma   90.00
#
_symmetry.space_group_name_H-M   'P 1'
#
loop_
_entity.id
_entity.type
_entity.pdbx_description
1 polymer ?
#
loop_
_entity_poly.entity_id
_entity_poly.type
_entity_poly.pdbx_seq_one_letter_code
_entity_poly.pdbx_strand_id
1 'polypeptide(L)'
;MRKRGSPAKRGTTWSTLCKLATRLPGVEQGTSYGTPALHVRKKFLARLKEDGESVAIKIDFADRDVLLELDPAAFYLTDHYRPYPAMLIRLRQVRVDLLEQILEQAWRLQAPKSLLVEATRDRTAGPQTARRRSPRRQVKGS
;
A
#
# COMPACT_ATOMS: atom_id res chain seq x y z
N MET A 1 -11.78 -0.06 23.82
CA MET A 1 -11.58 -0.24 23.61
C MET A 1 -11.56 -0.25 23.38
N ARG A 2 -11.62 -0.50 23.15
CA ARG A 2 -11.58 -0.81 23.00
C ARG A 2 -11.54 -1.01 22.43
N LYS A 3 -11.47 -1.27 22.17
CA LYS A 3 -11.50 -1.63 21.86
C LYS A 3 -11.76 -1.93 21.26
N ARG A 4 -11.97 -2.48 21.18
CA ARG A 4 -12.36 -2.75 20.73
C ARG A 4 -13.08 -2.53 20.08
N GLY A 5 -13.08 -3.36 20.32
CA GLY A 5 -14.18 -3.37 19.50
C GLY A 5 -14.48 -2.09 18.91
N SER A 6 -13.82 -1.22 19.22
CA SER A 6 -14.10 0.05 18.62
C SER A 6 -13.88 -0.05 17.11
N PRO A 7 -14.68 0.66 16.35
CA PRO A 7 -14.49 0.70 14.92
C PRO A 7 -13.15 1.30 14.61
N ALA A 8 -12.61 0.92 13.48
CA ALA A 8 -11.34 1.45 13.06
C ALA A 8 -11.41 2.97 12.99
N LYS A 9 -10.37 3.61 13.43
CA LYS A 9 -10.29 5.05 13.36
C LYS A 9 -10.29 5.53 11.92
N ARG A 10 -10.95 6.64 11.69
CA ARG A 10 -10.90 7.33 10.40
C ARG A 10 -9.99 8.52 10.53
N GLY A 11 -9.25 8.77 9.45
CA GLY A 11 -8.41 9.95 9.38
C GLY A 11 -6.99 9.70 9.80
N THR A 12 -6.07 10.25 9.04
CA THR A 12 -4.65 10.15 9.33
C THR A 12 -3.94 11.33 8.67
N THR A 13 -2.62 11.35 8.77
CA THR A 13 -1.80 12.40 8.20
C THR A 13 -0.78 11.80 7.26
N TRP A 14 -0.20 12.64 6.42
CA TRP A 14 0.89 12.19 5.55
C TRP A 14 2.05 11.63 6.38
N SER A 15 2.35 12.26 7.50
CA SER A 15 3.43 11.80 8.37
C SER A 15 3.19 10.36 8.84
N THR A 16 1.97 10.07 9.29
CA THR A 16 1.63 8.72 9.73
C THR A 16 1.68 7.73 8.58
N LEU A 17 1.17 8.14 7.42
CA LEU A 17 1.24 7.29 6.23
C LEU A 17 2.69 6.94 5.90
N CYS A 18 3.59 7.90 5.97
CA CYS A 18 5.01 7.66 5.71
C CYS A 18 5.59 6.65 6.70
N LYS A 19 5.21 6.77 7.98
CA LYS A 19 5.70 5.83 8.98
C LYS A 19 5.23 4.40 8.68
N LEU A 20 3.98 4.26 8.27
CA LEU A 20 3.46 2.95 7.92
C LEU A 20 4.14 2.38 6.68
N ALA A 21 4.31 3.22 5.67
CA ALA A 21 4.87 2.77 4.40
C ALA A 21 6.34 2.42 4.50
N THR A 22 7.11 3.18 5.29
CA THR A 22 8.55 2.94 5.36
C THR A 22 8.89 1.68 6.16
N ARG A 23 7.91 1.05 6.78
CA ARG A 23 8.11 -0.27 7.37
C ARG A 23 8.26 -1.34 6.29
N LEU A 24 7.80 -1.05 5.09
CA LEU A 24 7.89 -2.01 3.99
C LEU A 24 9.27 -1.92 3.34
N PRO A 25 9.85 -3.05 2.98
CA PRO A 25 11.23 -3.05 2.45
C PRO A 25 11.38 -2.21 1.20
N GLY A 26 12.46 -1.43 1.15
CA GLY A 26 12.79 -0.67 -0.04
C GLY A 26 12.01 0.61 -0.25
N VAL A 27 11.10 0.95 0.68
CA VAL A 27 10.34 2.18 0.55
C VAL A 27 11.18 3.36 0.99
N GLU A 28 11.22 4.39 0.15
CA GLU A 28 12.01 5.60 0.39
C GLU A 28 11.16 6.83 0.18
N GLN A 29 11.46 7.86 0.93
CA GLN A 29 10.79 9.14 0.79
C GLN A 29 11.52 10.01 -0.23
N GLY A 30 10.76 10.77 -0.99
CA GLY A 30 11.30 11.66 -1.99
C GLY A 30 10.25 12.65 -2.43
N THR A 31 10.32 13.08 -3.68
CA THR A 31 9.34 13.99 -4.23
C THR A 31 8.86 13.49 -5.58
N SER A 32 7.69 13.96 -5.98
CA SER A 32 7.13 13.68 -7.29
C SER A 32 6.23 14.85 -7.66
N TYR A 33 6.48 15.46 -8.80
CA TYR A 33 5.71 16.63 -9.24
C TYR A 33 5.72 17.74 -8.18
N GLY A 34 6.83 17.87 -7.47
CA GLY A 34 6.98 18.95 -6.50
C GLY A 34 6.36 18.71 -5.13
N THR A 35 5.77 17.55 -4.90
CA THR A 35 5.19 17.23 -3.59
C THR A 35 5.86 16.01 -2.98
N PRO A 36 5.75 15.84 -1.65
CA PRO A 36 6.31 14.65 -1.01
C PRO A 36 5.76 13.37 -1.60
N ALA A 37 6.60 12.38 -1.75
CA ALA A 37 6.20 11.12 -2.36
C ALA A 37 6.99 9.96 -1.77
N LEU A 38 6.48 8.76 -2.02
CA LEU A 38 7.11 7.53 -1.60
C LEU A 38 7.37 6.66 -2.83
N HIS A 39 8.51 6.00 -2.83
CA HIS A 39 8.91 5.13 -3.93
C HIS A 39 9.43 3.81 -3.37
N VAL A 40 9.29 2.75 -4.17
CA VAL A 40 9.89 1.46 -3.86
C VAL A 40 10.96 1.23 -4.92
N ARG A 41 12.23 1.37 -4.54
CA ARG A 41 13.33 1.19 -5.48
C ARG A 41 13.07 2.01 -6.75
N LYS A 42 12.75 3.29 -6.57
CA LYS A 42 12.52 4.25 -7.65
C LYS A 42 11.19 4.13 -8.37
N LYS A 43 10.38 3.12 -8.03
CA LYS A 43 9.05 3.02 -8.63
C LYS A 43 8.04 3.73 -7.75
N PHE A 44 7.11 4.41 -8.38
CA PHE A 44 6.10 5.21 -7.68
C PHE A 44 5.26 4.34 -6.75
N LEU A 45 5.07 4.80 -5.53
CA LEU A 45 4.16 4.15 -4.59
C LEU A 45 3.00 5.06 -4.25
N ALA A 46 3.28 6.27 -3.78
CA ALA A 46 2.24 7.21 -3.38
C ALA A 46 2.80 8.62 -3.38
N ARG A 47 1.94 9.61 -3.52
CA ARG A 47 2.38 11.00 -3.39
C ARG A 47 1.29 11.85 -2.77
N LEU A 48 1.71 12.82 -1.97
CA LEU A 48 0.79 13.79 -1.39
C LEU A 48 0.38 14.76 -2.49
N LYS A 49 -0.92 15.04 -2.57
CA LYS A 49 -1.40 15.99 -3.56
C LYS A 49 -1.17 17.41 -3.09
N GLU A 50 -1.32 18.34 -4.02
CA GLU A 50 -1.06 19.74 -3.73
C GLU A 50 -1.97 20.31 -2.65
N ASP A 51 -3.13 19.73 -2.44
CA ASP A 51 -4.04 20.19 -1.41
C ASP A 51 -3.57 19.81 0.01
N GLY A 52 -2.57 18.95 0.11
CA GLY A 52 -2.07 18.51 1.41
C GLY A 52 -2.99 17.57 2.16
N GLU A 53 -4.10 17.17 1.57
CA GLU A 53 -5.11 16.35 2.22
C GLU A 53 -5.41 15.06 1.49
N SER A 54 -4.99 14.95 0.25
CA SER A 54 -5.25 13.75 -0.55
C SER A 54 -3.94 13.12 -0.99
N VAL A 55 -3.99 11.82 -1.20
CA VAL A 55 -2.82 11.04 -1.62
C VAL A 55 -3.19 10.26 -2.87
N ALA A 56 -2.32 10.28 -3.87
CA ALA A 56 -2.45 9.41 -5.02
C ALA A 56 -1.61 8.16 -4.74
N ILE A 57 -2.20 6.99 -4.90
CA ILE A 57 -1.53 5.75 -4.58
C ILE A 57 -1.69 4.72 -5.70
N LYS A 58 -0.66 3.93 -5.89
CA LYS A 58 -0.69 2.83 -6.86
C LYS A 58 -1.69 1.77 -6.41
N ILE A 59 -2.52 1.30 -7.34
CA ILE A 59 -3.51 0.25 -7.04
C ILE A 59 -3.91 -0.38 -8.37
N ASP A 60 -4.27 -1.66 -8.36
CA ASP A 60 -4.78 -2.23 -9.58
C ASP A 60 -6.26 -1.85 -9.76
N PHE A 61 -6.73 -1.99 -10.99
CA PHE A 61 -8.08 -1.51 -11.34
C PHE A 61 -9.18 -2.25 -10.60
N ALA A 62 -9.02 -3.55 -10.39
CA ALA A 62 -10.07 -4.34 -9.73
C ALA A 62 -10.22 -3.94 -8.27
N ASP A 63 -9.10 -3.81 -7.57
CA ASP A 63 -9.16 -3.38 -6.17
C ASP A 63 -9.66 -1.95 -6.04
N ARG A 64 -9.29 -1.10 -7.01
CA ARG A 64 -9.76 0.27 -7.03
C ARG A 64 -11.28 0.35 -7.10
N ASP A 65 -11.86 -0.43 -8.00
CA ASP A 65 -13.32 -0.41 -8.16
C ASP A 65 -14.01 -0.85 -6.87
N VAL A 66 -13.48 -1.85 -6.21
CA VAL A 66 -14.05 -2.31 -4.94
C VAL A 66 -14.01 -1.22 -3.87
N LEU A 67 -12.86 -0.56 -3.74
CA LEU A 67 -12.69 0.46 -2.71
C LEU A 67 -13.53 1.70 -2.97
N LEU A 68 -13.65 2.10 -4.24
CA LEU A 68 -14.50 3.25 -4.59
C LEU A 68 -15.95 3.02 -4.20
N GLU A 69 -16.42 1.79 -4.35
CA GLU A 69 -17.77 1.44 -3.94
C GLU A 69 -17.90 1.27 -2.45
N LEU A 70 -16.87 0.71 -1.83
CA LEU A 70 -16.91 0.40 -0.41
C LEU A 70 -16.95 1.66 0.45
N ASP A 71 -16.15 2.66 0.10
CA ASP A 71 -16.02 3.84 0.95
C ASP A 71 -15.78 5.09 0.11
N PRO A 72 -16.82 5.60 -0.55
CA PRO A 72 -16.65 6.79 -1.39
C PRO A 72 -16.31 8.05 -0.62
N ALA A 73 -16.47 8.06 0.70
CA ALA A 73 -16.03 9.19 1.50
C ALA A 73 -14.51 9.29 1.53
N ALA A 74 -13.82 8.14 1.50
CA ALA A 74 -12.36 8.11 1.61
C ALA A 74 -11.66 7.98 0.26
N PHE A 75 -12.27 7.32 -0.70
CA PHE A 75 -11.63 7.01 -1.98
C PHE A 75 -12.35 7.66 -3.13
N TYR A 76 -11.59 8.24 -4.07
CA TYR A 76 -12.21 8.91 -5.20
C TYR A 76 -11.25 8.93 -6.39
N LEU A 77 -11.79 9.36 -7.53
CA LEU A 77 -11.02 9.50 -8.77
C LEU A 77 -11.31 10.84 -9.38
N THR A 78 -10.31 11.35 -10.12
CA THR A 78 -10.53 12.44 -11.04
C THR A 78 -10.31 11.93 -12.45
N ASP A 79 -10.73 12.69 -13.45
CA ASP A 79 -10.55 12.29 -14.84
C ASP A 79 -9.09 12.03 -15.17
N HIS A 80 -8.21 12.81 -14.57
CA HIS A 80 -6.77 12.65 -14.82
C HIS A 80 -6.28 11.27 -14.43
N TYR A 81 -6.76 10.72 -13.29
CA TYR A 81 -6.28 9.45 -12.78
C TYR A 81 -7.06 8.24 -13.30
N ARG A 82 -8.22 8.48 -13.89
CA ARG A 82 -9.09 7.38 -14.30
C ARG A 82 -8.41 6.34 -15.20
N PRO A 83 -7.60 6.73 -16.19
CA PRO A 83 -6.97 5.71 -17.04
C PRO A 83 -5.76 5.03 -16.42
N TYR A 84 -5.34 5.43 -15.24
CA TYR A 84 -4.13 4.87 -14.63
C TYR A 84 -4.46 3.95 -13.46
N PRO A 85 -3.61 2.96 -13.16
CA PRO A 85 -3.82 2.11 -11.98
C PRO A 85 -3.43 2.87 -10.72
N ALA A 86 -4.25 3.82 -10.36
CA ALA A 86 -4.03 4.69 -9.22
C ALA A 86 -5.37 5.16 -8.68
N MET A 87 -5.36 5.59 -7.43
CA MET A 87 -6.57 6.03 -6.76
C MET A 87 -6.21 7.18 -5.83
N LEU A 88 -7.20 8.02 -5.56
CA LEU A 88 -7.01 9.13 -4.62
C LEU A 88 -7.66 8.78 -3.28
N ILE A 89 -6.96 9.13 -2.22
CA ILE A 89 -7.40 8.86 -0.85
C ILE A 89 -7.50 10.18 -0.10
N ARG A 90 -8.65 10.41 0.56
CA ARG A 90 -8.77 11.55 1.46
C ARG A 90 -8.25 11.15 2.83
N LEU A 91 -7.13 11.74 3.22
CA LEU A 91 -6.46 11.36 4.47
C LEU A 91 -7.34 11.52 5.69
N ARG A 92 -8.21 12.52 5.69
CA ARG A 92 -9.08 12.75 6.84
C ARG A 92 -10.20 11.73 6.99
N GLN A 93 -10.48 10.97 5.94
CA GLN A 93 -11.61 10.06 5.93
C GLN A 93 -11.24 8.59 5.93
N VAL A 94 -10.01 8.26 5.56
CA VAL A 94 -9.63 6.87 5.36
C VAL A 94 -9.44 6.16 6.70
N ARG A 95 -9.91 4.92 6.77
CA ARG A 95 -9.64 4.07 7.94
C ARG A 95 -8.18 3.65 7.92
N VAL A 96 -7.54 3.78 9.08
CA VAL A 96 -6.10 3.51 9.17
C VAL A 96 -5.80 2.04 8.88
N ASP A 97 -6.61 1.12 9.38
CA ASP A 97 -6.39 -0.30 9.12
C ASP A 97 -6.50 -0.64 7.63
N LEU A 98 -7.43 0.01 6.96
CA LEU A 98 -7.59 -0.19 5.52
C LEU A 98 -6.43 0.45 4.76
N LEU A 99 -5.96 1.60 5.22
CA LEU A 99 -4.81 2.25 4.61
C LEU A 99 -3.57 1.36 4.67
N GLU A 100 -3.35 0.68 5.80
CA GLU A 100 -2.23 -0.24 5.91
C GLU A 100 -2.29 -1.35 4.87
N GLN A 101 -3.49 -1.91 4.67
CA GLN A 101 -3.66 -2.94 3.66
C GLN A 101 -3.41 -2.43 2.25
N ILE A 102 -3.91 -1.22 1.98
CA ILE A 102 -3.73 -0.60 0.66
C ILE A 102 -2.25 -0.34 0.40
N LEU A 103 -1.52 0.15 1.40
CA LEU A 103 -0.09 0.39 1.27
C LEU A 103 0.67 -0.90 0.97
N GLU A 104 0.34 -1.97 1.68
CA GLU A 104 1.00 -3.24 1.44
C GLU A 104 0.73 -3.76 0.04
N GLN A 105 -0.50 -3.65 -0.41
CA GLN A 105 -0.84 -4.11 -1.76
C GLN A 105 -0.17 -3.26 -2.83
N ALA A 106 -0.11 -1.95 -2.63
CA ALA A 106 0.60 -1.07 -3.55
C ALA A 106 2.07 -1.44 -3.62
N TRP A 107 2.66 -1.72 -2.45
CA TRP A 107 4.05 -2.15 -2.38
C TRP A 107 4.27 -3.45 -3.16
N ARG A 108 3.36 -4.40 -3.01
CA ARG A 108 3.49 -5.68 -3.73
C ARG A 108 3.43 -5.50 -5.24
N LEU A 109 2.69 -4.50 -5.70
CA LEU A 109 2.62 -4.21 -7.14
C LEU A 109 3.92 -3.61 -7.66
N GLN A 110 4.63 -2.87 -6.84
CA GLN A 110 5.80 -2.11 -7.29
C GLN A 110 7.14 -2.71 -6.87
N ALA A 111 7.14 -3.54 -5.82
CA ALA A 111 8.40 -4.09 -5.32
C ALA A 111 8.97 -5.13 -6.28
N PRO A 112 10.31 -5.13 -6.46
CA PRO A 112 10.92 -6.19 -7.27
C PRO A 112 10.83 -7.53 -6.55
N LYS A 113 10.98 -8.60 -7.31
CA LYS A 113 10.84 -9.95 -6.77
C LYS A 113 11.74 -10.21 -5.57
N SER A 114 12.94 -9.67 -5.58
CA SER A 114 13.86 -9.88 -4.47
C SER A 114 13.30 -9.37 -3.16
N LEU A 115 12.62 -8.23 -3.19
CA LEU A 115 12.00 -7.70 -1.99
C LEU A 115 10.77 -8.50 -1.57
N LEU A 116 10.02 -9.00 -2.53
CA LEU A 116 8.86 -9.84 -2.21
C LEU A 116 9.28 -11.13 -1.53
N VAL A 117 10.34 -11.74 -2.00
CA VAL A 117 10.85 -12.96 -1.39
C VAL A 117 11.34 -12.68 0.02
N GLU A 118 12.06 -11.58 0.19
CA GLU A 118 12.58 -11.20 1.50
C GLU A 118 11.44 -10.97 2.50
N ALA A 119 10.39 -10.27 2.08
CA ALA A 119 9.24 -10.01 2.96
C ALA A 119 8.53 -11.31 3.33
N THR A 120 8.40 -12.21 2.39
CA THR A 120 7.77 -13.50 2.64
C THR A 120 8.60 -14.30 3.62
N ARG A 121 9.91 -14.29 3.45
CA ARG A 121 10.81 -15.00 4.34
C ARG A 121 10.69 -14.47 5.77
N ASP A 122 10.65 -13.16 5.93
CA ASP A 122 10.52 -12.56 7.24
C ASP A 122 9.23 -12.96 7.91
N ARG A 123 8.14 -13.02 7.16
CA ARG A 123 6.85 -13.38 7.72
C ARG A 123 6.79 -14.82 8.18
N THR A 124 7.49 -15.68 7.48
CA THR A 124 7.43 -17.10 7.78
C THR A 124 8.58 -17.58 8.61
N ALA A 125 9.56 -16.75 8.82
CA ALA A 125 10.76 -17.17 9.54
C ALA A 125 10.45 -17.62 10.94
N GLY A 126 9.47 -17.11 11.50
CA GLY A 126 9.09 -17.60 12.78
C GLY A 126 8.62 -18.98 12.64
N PRO A 127 7.48 -19.25 12.43
CA PRO A 127 6.93 -20.53 12.51
C PRO A 127 6.92 -21.24 11.27
N GLN A 128 7.33 -21.24 10.49
CA GLN A 128 7.08 -22.08 9.51
C GLN A 128 7.94 -22.48 8.68
N THR A 129 8.06 -22.88 8.43
CA THR A 129 8.78 -23.19 7.74
C THR A 129 8.79 -23.72 6.74
N ALA A 130 8.77 -24.30 6.43
CA ALA A 130 8.84 -24.74 5.62
C ALA A 130 8.46 -24.95 4.55
N ARG A 131 7.93 -25.13 4.56
CA ARG A 131 7.65 -25.46 3.80
C ARG A 131 7.78 -25.39 2.69
N ARG A 132 7.56 -25.64 2.67
CA ARG A 132 7.83 -25.79 1.85
C ARG A 132 8.00 -25.81 0.93
N ARG A 133 7.90 -26.12 0.74
CA ARG A 133 8.27 -26.32 -0.05
C ARG A 133 8.44 -26.33 -0.92
N SER A 134 8.42 -26.50 -0.96
CA SER A 134 8.82 -26.61 -1.76
C SER A 134 8.89 -26.64 -2.56
N PRO A 135 8.77 -26.94 -2.62
CA PRO A 135 9.09 -27.04 -3.41
C PRO A 135 9.09 -26.99 -4.23
N ARG A 136 8.82 -27.28 -4.31
CA ARG A 136 9.11 -27.40 -4.82
C ARG A 136 9.15 -27.28 -5.63
N ARG A 137 9.04 -27.52 -5.68
CA ARG A 137 9.37 -27.57 -6.15
C ARG A 137 9.46 -27.37 -6.90
N GLN A 138 9.49 -27.47 -6.80
CA GLN A 138 9.92 -27.42 -7.27
C GLN A 138 10.07 -27.26 -8.05
N VAL A 139 10.02 -27.65 -8.12
CA VAL A 139 10.51 -27.65 -8.71
C VAL A 139 10.67 -27.58 -9.53
N LYS A 140 10.67 -27.76 -9.79
CA LYS A 140 11.05 -27.81 -10.43
C LYS A 140 11.37 -27.63 -11.09
N GLY A 141 11.23 -27.89 -11.05
CA GLY A 141 11.72 -27.89 -11.47
C GLY A 141 11.80 -27.69 -11.87
N SER A 142 11.84 -27.99 -11.95
CA SER A 142 12.09 -27.95 -11.97
C SER A 142 12.12 -27.84 -12.14
#